data_b783fe3fffc1dd12438fd7db1d7fdece
#
_entry.id   b783fe3fffc1dd12438fd7db1d7fdece
#
_cell.length_a   1.000
_cell.length_b   1.000
_cell.length_c   1.000
_cell.angle_alpha   90.00
_cell.angle_beta   90.00
_cell.angle_gamma   90.00
#
_symmetry.space_group_name_H-M   'P 1'
#
loop_
_entity.id
_entity.type
_entity.pdbx_description
1 polymer ?
#
loop_
_entity_poly.entity_id
_entity_poly.type
_entity_poly.pdbx_seq_one_letter_code
_entity_poly.pdbx_strand_id
1 'polypeptide(L)'
;MSVSVREADFDAGAEIAALSAGRDDVGAVASFVGLVRADKAAAEVGAGATAAVQAMTLEHYPGMTEKALEAIVVEARGRWDIYGVRVIHRVGKLQPGDRIVFVAVASAHRGEAFAACEFIMDYLKTRAPFWKKEDTAEGGRWVDARESDDHAAGRWEGAQK
;
A
#
# COMPACT_ATOMS: atom_id res chain seq x y z
N MET A 1 1.68 -17.27 -0.03
CA MET A 1 2.64 -16.15 0.06
C MET A 1 1.89 -14.88 0.45
N SER A 2 2.44 -14.12 1.40
CA SER A 2 1.80 -12.90 1.90
C SER A 2 1.84 -11.75 0.90
N VAL A 3 2.88 -11.67 0.08
CA VAL A 3 3.17 -10.52 -0.81
C VAL A 3 3.09 -10.91 -2.28
N SER A 4 2.49 -10.03 -3.08
CA SER A 4 2.46 -10.13 -4.54
C SER A 4 2.67 -8.74 -5.17
N VAL A 5 3.63 -8.62 -6.08
CA VAL A 5 3.83 -7.43 -6.92
C VAL A 5 3.55 -7.83 -8.35
N ARG A 6 2.57 -7.19 -9.00
CA ARG A 6 2.07 -7.61 -10.31
C ARG A 6 1.35 -6.50 -11.05
N GLU A 7 1.20 -6.66 -12.36
CA GLU A 7 0.38 -5.74 -13.18
C GLU A 7 -1.12 -6.04 -13.05
N ALA A 8 -1.49 -7.32 -12.88
CA ALA A 8 -2.87 -7.74 -12.82
C ALA A 8 -3.62 -7.14 -11.64
N ASP A 9 -4.88 -6.81 -11.86
CA ASP A 9 -5.80 -6.36 -10.82
C ASP A 9 -6.10 -7.47 -9.80
N PHE A 10 -6.78 -7.13 -8.73
CA PHE A 10 -7.14 -8.06 -7.67
C PHE A 10 -8.60 -7.87 -7.26
N ASP A 11 -9.18 -8.94 -6.72
CA ASP A 11 -10.50 -8.91 -6.09
C ASP A 11 -10.33 -8.80 -4.58
N ALA A 12 -10.53 -7.60 -4.05
CA ALA A 12 -10.36 -7.32 -2.63
C ALA A 12 -11.29 -8.17 -1.75
N GLY A 13 -12.52 -8.39 -2.18
CA GLY A 13 -13.47 -9.22 -1.44
C GLY A 13 -13.02 -10.67 -1.35
N ALA A 14 -12.53 -11.24 -2.44
CA ALA A 14 -12.01 -12.60 -2.46
C ALA A 14 -10.76 -12.74 -1.58
N GLU A 15 -9.86 -11.77 -1.61
CA GLU A 15 -8.66 -11.76 -0.79
C GLU A 15 -8.99 -11.64 0.72
N ILE A 16 -9.96 -10.81 1.07
CA ILE A 16 -10.44 -10.70 2.46
C ILE A 16 -11.05 -12.02 2.93
N ALA A 17 -11.91 -12.63 2.12
CA ALA A 17 -12.54 -13.91 2.44
C ALA A 17 -11.50 -15.02 2.65
N ALA A 18 -10.44 -15.04 1.85
CA ALA A 18 -9.39 -16.04 1.95
C ALA A 18 -8.64 -15.99 3.29
N LEU A 19 -8.52 -14.80 3.92
CA LEU A 19 -7.79 -14.64 5.18
C LEU A 19 -8.50 -15.29 6.37
N SER A 20 -9.79 -15.48 6.31
CA SER A 20 -10.58 -16.11 7.38
C SER A 20 -11.19 -17.45 6.99
N ALA A 21 -10.99 -17.90 5.76
CA ALA A 21 -11.56 -19.15 5.27
C ALA A 21 -11.09 -20.35 6.09
N GLY A 22 -12.05 -21.14 6.59
CA GLY A 22 -11.77 -22.34 7.39
C GLY A 22 -11.21 -22.07 8.79
N ARG A 23 -11.28 -20.82 9.28
CA ARG A 23 -10.79 -20.42 10.60
C ARG A 23 -11.90 -19.85 11.45
N ASP A 24 -11.95 -20.28 12.69
CA ASP A 24 -12.91 -19.81 13.70
C ASP A 24 -12.26 -18.93 14.79
N ASP A 25 -10.93 -18.75 14.69
CA ASP A 25 -10.14 -17.95 15.64
C ASP A 25 -9.91 -16.50 15.16
N VAL A 26 -10.22 -16.19 13.91
CA VAL A 26 -10.13 -14.83 13.36
C VAL A 26 -11.36 -14.01 13.80
N GLY A 27 -11.12 -12.98 14.60
CA GLY A 27 -12.17 -12.08 15.06
C GLY A 27 -12.27 -10.78 14.28
N ALA A 28 -11.22 -10.44 13.51
CA ALA A 28 -11.18 -9.20 12.74
C ALA A 28 -10.30 -9.31 11.50
N VAL A 29 -10.73 -8.69 10.41
CA VAL A 29 -9.91 -8.43 9.23
C VAL A 29 -9.99 -6.94 8.94
N ALA A 30 -8.86 -6.25 8.98
CA ALA A 30 -8.74 -4.87 8.55
C ALA A 30 -8.13 -4.83 7.15
N SER A 31 -8.64 -3.97 6.28
CA SER A 31 -8.13 -3.85 4.92
C SER A 31 -8.03 -2.41 4.46
N PHE A 32 -7.11 -2.18 3.54
CA PHE A 32 -6.91 -0.91 2.85
C PHE A 32 -6.79 -1.17 1.36
N VAL A 33 -7.47 -0.35 0.57
CA VAL A 33 -7.34 -0.32 -0.89
C VAL A 33 -6.94 1.09 -1.30
N GLY A 34 -5.81 1.22 -2.01
CA GLY A 34 -5.38 2.48 -2.61
C GLY A 34 -5.77 2.54 -4.08
N LEU A 35 -6.21 3.71 -4.51
CA LEU A 35 -6.66 3.97 -5.88
C LEU A 35 -5.86 5.10 -6.52
N VAL A 36 -5.78 5.08 -7.85
CA VAL A 36 -5.24 6.21 -8.61
C VAL A 36 -6.26 7.35 -8.63
N ARG A 37 -5.84 8.54 -8.18
CA ARG A 37 -6.67 9.74 -8.25
C ARG A 37 -6.41 10.51 -9.54
N ALA A 38 -7.47 11.00 -10.18
CA ALA A 38 -7.37 11.86 -11.36
C ALA A 38 -6.90 13.27 -11.01
N ASP A 39 -7.37 13.79 -9.86
CA ASP A 39 -7.13 15.17 -9.45
C ASP A 39 -6.15 15.22 -8.27
N LYS A 40 -5.15 16.08 -8.41
CA LYS A 40 -4.43 16.56 -7.24
C LYS A 40 -5.16 17.79 -6.72
N ALA A 41 -5.42 17.81 -5.43
CA ALA A 41 -5.95 19.01 -4.79
C ALA A 41 -5.03 20.19 -5.11
N ALA A 42 -5.60 21.34 -5.47
CA ALA A 42 -4.85 22.53 -5.84
C ALA A 42 -3.83 22.99 -4.78
N ALA A 43 -4.02 22.59 -3.54
CA ALA A 43 -3.10 22.82 -2.43
C ALA A 43 -1.85 21.93 -2.43
N GLU A 44 -1.90 20.80 -3.11
CA GLU A 44 -0.76 19.85 -3.19
C GLU A 44 0.15 20.14 -4.38
N VAL A 45 -0.34 20.95 -5.31
CA VAL A 45 0.35 21.29 -6.54
C VAL A 45 0.49 22.80 -6.52
N GLY A 46 1.66 23.33 -6.24
CA GLY A 46 1.89 24.77 -6.20
C GLY A 46 1.26 25.50 -7.39
N ALA A 47 0.93 26.79 -7.21
CA ALA A 47 0.26 27.62 -8.21
C ALA A 47 0.87 27.46 -9.60
N GLY A 48 0.20 26.79 -10.52
CA GLY A 48 0.66 26.55 -11.91
C GLY A 48 0.58 25.12 -12.40
N ALA A 49 0.37 24.12 -11.54
CA ALA A 49 0.19 22.75 -11.97
C ALA A 49 -1.28 22.35 -11.89
N THR A 50 -2.01 22.66 -12.94
CA THR A 50 -3.46 22.43 -13.06
C THR A 50 -3.79 21.18 -13.89
N ALA A 51 -2.77 20.44 -14.36
CA ALA A 51 -3.00 19.28 -15.20
C ALA A 51 -3.52 18.09 -14.37
N ALA A 52 -4.70 17.60 -14.72
CA ALA A 52 -5.23 16.35 -14.19
C ALA A 52 -4.33 15.18 -14.59
N VAL A 53 -4.16 14.22 -13.69
CA VAL A 53 -3.43 12.98 -13.98
C VAL A 53 -4.28 12.14 -14.92
N GLN A 54 -3.74 11.82 -16.11
CA GLN A 54 -4.39 10.96 -17.10
C GLN A 54 -4.07 9.50 -16.91
N ALA A 55 -2.86 9.21 -16.46
CA ALA A 55 -2.39 7.87 -16.13
C ALA A 55 -1.21 7.97 -15.18
N MET A 56 -0.94 6.87 -14.50
CA MET A 56 0.23 6.72 -13.63
C MET A 56 0.94 5.43 -14.00
N THR A 57 2.27 5.49 -14.14
CA THR A 57 3.09 4.29 -14.33
C THR A 57 3.91 4.06 -13.08
N LEU A 58 3.81 2.86 -12.53
CA LEU A 58 4.60 2.41 -11.40
C LEU A 58 5.65 1.43 -11.87
N GLU A 59 6.89 1.70 -11.49
CA GLU A 59 8.00 0.80 -11.69
C GLU A 59 8.51 0.29 -10.34
N HIS A 60 9.03 -0.91 -10.33
CA HIS A 60 9.58 -1.54 -9.14
C HIS A 60 10.93 -2.19 -9.46
N TYR A 61 11.62 -2.66 -8.45
CA TYR A 61 12.85 -3.41 -8.58
C TYR A 61 12.54 -4.89 -8.32
N PRO A 62 12.36 -5.71 -9.37
CA PRO A 62 11.97 -7.11 -9.21
C PRO A 62 12.90 -7.88 -8.26
N GLY A 63 12.30 -8.62 -7.35
CA GLY A 63 13.01 -9.33 -6.29
C GLY A 63 13.29 -8.46 -5.06
N MET A 64 13.82 -7.27 -5.23
CA MET A 64 14.13 -6.36 -4.12
C MET A 64 12.88 -5.74 -3.51
N THR A 65 11.93 -5.35 -4.33
CA THR A 65 10.65 -4.80 -3.86
C THR A 65 9.88 -5.84 -3.06
N GLU A 66 9.77 -7.07 -3.55
CA GLU A 66 9.11 -8.17 -2.84
C GLU A 66 9.81 -8.46 -1.49
N LYS A 67 11.13 -8.50 -1.47
CA LYS A 67 11.90 -8.69 -0.22
C LYS A 67 11.65 -7.57 0.77
N ALA A 68 11.60 -6.32 0.32
CA ALA A 68 11.31 -5.18 1.18
C ALA A 68 9.91 -5.27 1.79
N LEU A 69 8.92 -5.67 1.00
CA LEU A 69 7.54 -5.87 1.48
C LEU A 69 7.45 -7.04 2.46
N GLU A 70 8.11 -8.16 2.16
CA GLU A 70 8.16 -9.30 3.09
C GLU A 70 8.81 -8.93 4.42
N ALA A 71 9.87 -8.13 4.40
CA ALA A 71 10.53 -7.65 5.62
C ALA A 71 9.58 -6.79 6.48
N ILE A 72 8.77 -5.95 5.84
CA ILE A 72 7.75 -5.15 6.52
C ILE A 72 6.69 -6.05 7.19
N VAL A 73 6.25 -7.09 6.50
CA VAL A 73 5.29 -8.06 7.05
C VAL A 73 5.89 -8.80 8.24
N VAL A 74 7.14 -9.23 8.15
CA VAL A 74 7.86 -9.88 9.25
C VAL A 74 7.95 -8.96 10.47
N GLU A 75 8.26 -7.69 10.27
CA GLU A 75 8.33 -6.70 11.35
C GLU A 75 6.95 -6.49 12.00
N ALA A 76 5.88 -6.42 11.20
CA ALA A 76 4.52 -6.33 11.72
C ALA A 76 4.16 -7.55 12.58
N ARG A 77 4.52 -8.74 12.13
CA ARG A 77 4.29 -9.98 12.90
C ARG A 77 5.07 -10.02 14.20
N GLY A 78 6.21 -9.34 14.27
CA GLY A 78 6.98 -9.20 15.52
C GLY A 78 6.35 -8.23 16.50
N ARG A 79 5.51 -7.31 16.04
CA ARG A 79 4.88 -6.28 16.88
C ARG A 79 3.49 -6.68 17.37
N TRP A 80 2.72 -7.41 16.55
CA TRP A 80 1.33 -7.76 16.85
C TRP A 80 1.05 -9.23 16.58
N ASP A 81 0.05 -9.75 17.27
CA ASP A 81 -0.42 -11.11 17.07
C ASP A 81 -1.30 -11.19 15.82
N ILE A 82 -0.66 -11.50 14.68
CA ILE A 82 -1.25 -11.53 13.36
C ILE A 82 -1.46 -12.97 12.92
N TYR A 83 -2.69 -13.29 12.48
CA TYR A 83 -3.04 -14.62 11.97
C TYR A 83 -2.86 -14.75 10.48
N GLY A 84 -3.02 -13.68 9.73
CA GLY A 84 -2.82 -13.65 8.30
C GLY A 84 -2.58 -12.25 7.78
N VAL A 85 -1.78 -12.16 6.71
CA VAL A 85 -1.49 -10.89 6.01
C VAL A 85 -1.55 -11.14 4.51
N ARG A 86 -2.13 -10.20 3.79
CA ARG A 86 -2.05 -10.16 2.33
C ARG A 86 -1.67 -8.76 1.89
N VAL A 87 -0.61 -8.66 1.10
CA VAL A 87 -0.15 -7.41 0.47
C VAL A 87 -0.08 -7.63 -1.03
N ILE A 88 -0.83 -6.85 -1.79
CA ILE A 88 -0.76 -6.86 -3.25
C ILE A 88 -0.46 -5.46 -3.70
N HIS A 89 0.60 -5.29 -4.48
CA HIS A 89 0.92 -4.00 -5.10
C HIS A 89 0.97 -4.16 -6.61
N ARG A 90 0.20 -3.34 -7.30
CA ARG A 90 0.23 -3.30 -8.76
C ARG A 90 1.34 -2.39 -9.25
N VAL A 91 1.85 -2.73 -10.41
CA VAL A 91 2.87 -1.98 -11.15
C VAL A 91 2.41 -1.83 -12.60
N GLY A 92 3.18 -1.10 -13.40
CA GLY A 92 2.84 -0.81 -14.79
C GLY A 92 1.93 0.41 -14.89
N LYS A 93 1.27 0.54 -16.04
CA LYS A 93 0.41 1.69 -16.33
C LYS A 93 -0.98 1.52 -15.73
N LEU A 94 -1.38 2.49 -14.92
CA LEU A 94 -2.66 2.54 -14.22
C LEU A 94 -3.43 3.80 -14.59
N GLN A 95 -4.74 3.66 -14.73
CA GLN A 95 -5.66 4.77 -15.03
C GLN A 95 -6.28 5.32 -13.74
N PRO A 96 -6.76 6.56 -13.73
CA PRO A 96 -7.55 7.07 -12.62
C PRO A 96 -8.72 6.14 -12.28
N GLY A 97 -8.89 5.85 -11.00
CA GLY A 97 -9.87 4.89 -10.50
C GLY A 97 -9.38 3.45 -10.39
N ASP A 98 -8.25 3.12 -11.01
CA ASP A 98 -7.67 1.78 -10.86
C ASP A 98 -7.17 1.55 -9.44
N ARG A 99 -7.30 0.30 -8.98
CA ARG A 99 -6.72 -0.14 -7.71
C ARG A 99 -5.22 -0.29 -7.85
N ILE A 100 -4.47 0.23 -6.90
CA ILE A 100 -2.99 0.19 -6.91
C ILE A 100 -2.47 -0.82 -5.90
N VAL A 101 -3.00 -0.77 -4.71
CA VAL A 101 -2.46 -1.49 -3.55
C VAL A 101 -3.58 -2.02 -2.69
N PHE A 102 -3.35 -3.20 -2.15
CA PHE A 102 -4.22 -3.86 -1.19
C PHE A 102 -3.38 -4.34 -0.02
N VAL A 103 -3.82 -4.05 1.19
CA VAL A 103 -3.27 -4.62 2.41
C VAL A 103 -4.42 -5.11 3.26
N ALA A 104 -4.36 -6.34 3.72
CA ALA A 104 -5.31 -6.86 4.69
C ALA A 104 -4.60 -7.66 5.76
N VAL A 105 -5.09 -7.54 6.98
CA VAL A 105 -4.54 -8.21 8.16
C VAL A 105 -5.68 -8.87 8.93
N ALA A 106 -5.53 -10.17 9.20
CA ALA A 106 -6.41 -10.94 10.06
C ALA A 106 -5.79 -11.11 11.44
N SER A 107 -6.56 -10.90 12.48
CA SER A 107 -6.16 -11.08 13.87
C SER A 107 -7.35 -11.52 14.72
N ALA A 108 -7.11 -11.85 15.98
CA ALA A 108 -8.18 -12.14 16.94
C ALA A 108 -9.03 -10.90 17.25
N HIS A 109 -8.42 -9.71 17.26
CA HIS A 109 -9.04 -8.46 17.67
C HIS A 109 -8.78 -7.33 16.69
N ARG A 110 -9.74 -6.40 16.58
CA ARG A 110 -9.68 -5.26 15.66
C ARG A 110 -8.49 -4.32 15.90
N GLY A 111 -8.08 -4.13 17.15
CA GLY A 111 -6.99 -3.21 17.48
C GLY A 111 -5.67 -3.59 16.81
N GLU A 112 -5.30 -4.85 16.88
CA GLU A 112 -4.10 -5.38 16.24
C GLU A 112 -4.23 -5.41 14.73
N ALA A 113 -5.41 -5.78 14.23
CA ALA A 113 -5.68 -5.78 12.78
C ALA A 113 -5.53 -4.38 12.18
N PHE A 114 -6.13 -3.36 12.78
CA PHE A 114 -6.00 -1.97 12.32
C PHE A 114 -4.56 -1.45 12.44
N ALA A 115 -3.92 -1.67 13.58
CA ALA A 115 -2.56 -1.19 13.81
C ALA A 115 -1.57 -1.78 12.80
N ALA A 116 -1.62 -3.09 12.60
CA ALA A 116 -0.75 -3.77 11.65
C ALA A 116 -1.01 -3.36 10.20
N CYS A 117 -2.27 -3.20 9.81
CA CYS A 117 -2.63 -2.75 8.47
C CYS A 117 -2.09 -1.34 8.19
N GLU A 118 -2.26 -0.41 9.11
CA GLU A 118 -1.76 0.96 8.99
C GLU A 118 -0.22 1.00 8.98
N PHE A 119 0.42 0.26 9.86
CA PHE A 119 1.88 0.11 9.91
C PHE A 119 2.46 -0.37 8.58
N ILE A 120 1.88 -1.43 8.01
CA ILE A 120 2.34 -1.99 6.73
C ILE A 120 2.21 -0.93 5.64
N MET A 121 1.09 -0.20 5.57
CA MET A 121 0.90 0.87 4.59
C MET A 121 1.91 2.00 4.77
N ASP A 122 2.16 2.45 5.99
CA ASP A 122 3.10 3.53 6.25
C ASP A 122 4.54 3.16 5.83
N TYR A 123 4.97 1.94 6.14
CA TYR A 123 6.30 1.48 5.76
C TYR A 123 6.42 1.13 4.27
N LEU A 124 5.35 0.62 3.67
CA LEU A 124 5.31 0.38 2.24
C LEU A 124 5.57 1.66 1.45
N LYS A 125 5.02 2.77 1.89
CA LYS A 125 5.19 4.08 1.23
C LYS A 125 6.62 4.63 1.32
N THR A 126 7.40 4.23 2.31
CA THR A 126 8.74 4.80 2.58
C THR A 126 9.89 3.84 2.34
N ARG A 127 9.67 2.54 2.50
CA ARG A 127 10.73 1.53 2.47
C ARG A 127 10.73 0.61 1.27
N ALA A 128 9.61 0.51 0.54
CA ALA A 128 9.55 -0.33 -0.65
C ALA A 128 10.02 0.46 -1.88
N PRO A 129 10.92 -0.10 -2.70
CA PRO A 129 11.43 0.59 -3.88
C PRO A 129 10.41 0.58 -5.03
N PHE A 130 9.58 1.60 -5.05
CA PHE A 130 8.67 1.92 -6.16
C PHE A 130 8.99 3.30 -6.70
N TRP A 131 8.90 3.45 -8.02
CA TRP A 131 9.00 4.73 -8.72
C TRP A 131 7.68 5.03 -9.42
N LYS A 132 7.21 6.25 -9.26
CA LYS A 132 5.93 6.71 -9.79
C LYS A 132 6.17 7.77 -10.85
N LYS A 133 5.60 7.56 -12.04
CA LYS A 133 5.55 8.54 -13.12
C LYS A 133 4.10 8.88 -13.39
N GLU A 134 3.76 10.15 -13.34
CA GLU A 134 2.44 10.65 -13.71
C GLU A 134 2.44 11.15 -15.14
N ASP A 135 1.48 10.66 -15.94
CA ASP A 135 1.20 11.14 -17.28
C ASP A 135 0.09 12.19 -17.22
N THR A 136 0.37 13.37 -17.75
CA THR A 136 -0.58 14.48 -17.85
C THR A 136 -0.73 14.92 -19.32
N ALA A 137 -1.68 15.82 -19.60
CA ALA A 137 -1.82 16.41 -20.94
C ALA A 137 -0.56 17.16 -21.39
N GLU A 138 0.31 17.57 -20.46
CA GLU A 138 1.56 18.30 -20.71
C GLU A 138 2.79 17.39 -20.77
N GLY A 139 2.64 16.08 -20.61
CA GLY A 139 3.72 15.08 -20.60
C GLY A 139 3.86 14.33 -19.30
N GLY A 140 4.82 13.41 -19.24
CA GLY A 140 5.10 12.60 -18.06
C GLY A 140 6.05 13.29 -17.09
N ARG A 141 5.89 12.99 -15.80
CA ARG A 141 6.80 13.45 -14.75
C ARG A 141 6.99 12.39 -13.67
N TRP A 142 8.19 12.25 -13.14
CA TRP A 142 8.46 11.45 -11.96
C TRP A 142 7.97 12.17 -10.71
N VAL A 143 7.41 11.42 -9.78
CA VAL A 143 6.85 11.94 -8.52
C VAL A 143 7.69 11.47 -7.36
N ASP A 144 8.17 12.42 -6.56
CA ASP A 144 8.92 12.12 -5.34
C ASP A 144 8.00 11.61 -4.23
N ALA A 145 8.59 10.88 -3.28
CA ALA A 145 7.91 10.46 -2.07
C ALA A 145 7.37 11.67 -1.30
N ARG A 146 6.20 11.53 -0.68
CA ARG A 146 5.60 12.61 0.11
C ARG A 146 6.23 12.68 1.49
N GLU A 147 6.54 13.88 1.95
CA GLU A 147 7.01 14.14 3.31
C GLU A 147 6.02 13.63 4.38
N SER A 148 4.72 13.71 4.11
CA SER A 148 3.68 13.15 4.98
C SER A 148 3.80 11.63 5.17
N ASP A 149 4.29 10.91 4.17
CA ASP A 149 4.51 9.46 4.26
C ASP A 149 5.69 9.15 5.19
N ASP A 150 6.77 9.92 5.12
CA ASP A 150 7.92 9.78 6.03
C ASP A 150 7.53 10.11 7.47
N HIS A 151 6.72 11.13 7.68
CA HIS A 151 6.20 11.49 8.98
C HIS A 151 5.30 10.39 9.58
N ALA A 152 4.40 9.83 8.77
CA ALA A 152 3.54 8.73 9.19
C ALA A 152 4.35 7.47 9.57
N ALA A 153 5.39 7.12 8.80
CA ALA A 153 6.27 6.01 9.11
C ALA A 153 7.07 6.27 10.41
N GLY A 154 7.53 7.51 10.62
CA GLY A 154 8.36 7.90 11.77
C GLY A 154 7.68 7.66 13.12
N ARG A 155 6.36 7.73 13.21
CA ARG A 155 5.63 7.49 14.46
C ARG A 155 5.75 6.04 14.97
N TRP A 156 6.09 5.08 14.12
CA TRP A 156 6.27 3.68 14.49
C TRP A 156 7.66 3.37 15.01
N GLU A 157 8.65 4.22 14.76
CA GLU A 157 10.05 3.98 15.12
C GLU A 157 10.31 4.07 16.62
N GLY A 158 9.52 4.86 17.35
CA GLY A 158 9.63 5.02 18.80
C GLY A 158 8.80 4.04 19.63
N ALA A 159 7.93 3.24 19.01
CA ALA A 159 7.02 2.34 19.70
C ALA A 159 7.63 0.93 19.79
N GLN A 160 8.54 0.75 20.71
CA GLN A 160 8.94 -0.60 21.12
C GLN A 160 7.99 -1.13 22.17
N LYS A 161 7.40 -2.27 21.92
CA LYS A 161 6.92 -3.17 22.95
C LYS A 161 7.85 -4.33 23.10
#